data_263be00fba40dbff3456d9baa5b8643c
#
_entry.id   263be00fba40dbff3456d9baa5b8643c
#
_cell.length_a   1.000
_cell.length_b   1.000
_cell.length_c   1.000
_cell.angle_alpha   90.00
_cell.angle_beta   90.00
_cell.angle_gamma   90.00
#
_symmetry.space_group_name_H-M   'P 1'
#
loop_
_entity.id
_entity.type
_entity.pdbx_description
1 polymer ?
#
loop_
_entity_poly.entity_id
_entity_poly.type
_entity_poly.pdbx_seq_one_letter_code
_entity_poly.pdbx_strand_id
1 'polypeptide(L)'
;MHRAVVNGSVFAEHEDRWILGLRGLDVTKISVDHQLSLLLGSDAWVVLEGPCRLSQGPAVGDGPQEMLDPGQQDVAAALALFGAKVVSAVAFKTGSLRMVFDNGLHLGCRPDPSFEAWQVTGPAGWRFVSLPSGDLAVWSGAEAAGRDEDG
;
A
#
# COMPACT_ATOMS: atom_id res chain seq x y z
N MET A 1 -17.40 -3.90 -13.09
CA MET A 1 -16.50 -4.05 -11.95
C MET A 1 -16.19 -5.52 -11.71
N HIS A 2 -14.95 -5.81 -11.51
CA HIS A 2 -14.51 -7.18 -11.26
C HIS A 2 -14.04 -7.31 -9.80
N ARG A 3 -14.46 -8.37 -9.13
CA ARG A 3 -14.11 -8.62 -7.74
C ARG A 3 -13.54 -10.01 -7.59
N ALA A 4 -12.43 -10.12 -6.89
CA ALA A 4 -11.84 -11.40 -6.50
C ALA A 4 -11.86 -11.50 -4.98
N VAL A 5 -12.18 -12.68 -4.47
CA VAL A 5 -12.23 -12.96 -3.04
C VAL A 5 -11.28 -14.12 -2.76
N VAL A 6 -10.35 -13.91 -1.83
CA VAL A 6 -9.38 -14.93 -1.45
C VAL A 6 -9.35 -15.01 0.07
N ASN A 7 -9.84 -16.11 0.66
CA ASN A 7 -9.81 -16.36 2.09
C ASN A 7 -10.34 -15.19 2.93
N GLY A 8 -11.43 -14.58 2.49
CA GLY A 8 -12.01 -13.45 3.19
C GLY A 8 -11.43 -12.10 2.82
N SER A 9 -10.29 -12.08 2.15
CA SER A 9 -9.72 -10.84 1.62
C SER A 9 -10.32 -10.54 0.27
N VAL A 10 -10.57 -9.25 0.02
CA VAL A 10 -11.25 -8.80 -1.19
C VAL A 10 -10.45 -7.70 -1.84
N PHE A 11 -10.29 -7.78 -3.15
CA PHE A 11 -9.89 -6.63 -3.94
C PHE A 11 -10.79 -6.55 -5.16
N ALA A 12 -11.03 -5.33 -5.63
CA ALA A 12 -11.97 -5.10 -6.72
C ALA A 12 -11.31 -4.25 -7.79
N GLU A 13 -11.42 -4.69 -9.03
CA GLU A 13 -10.89 -3.95 -10.16
C GLU A 13 -11.95 -3.01 -10.73
N HIS A 14 -11.54 -1.76 -10.94
CA HIS A 14 -12.30 -0.75 -11.67
C HIS A 14 -11.49 -0.36 -12.91
N GLU A 15 -12.04 0.54 -13.71
CA GLU A 15 -11.41 0.92 -14.97
C GLU A 15 -10.00 1.50 -14.76
N ASP A 16 -9.83 2.37 -13.75
CA ASP A 16 -8.57 3.09 -13.52
C ASP A 16 -7.84 2.70 -12.25
N ARG A 17 -8.41 1.80 -11.44
CA ARG A 17 -7.86 1.50 -10.11
C ARG A 17 -8.28 0.14 -9.59
N TRP A 18 -7.57 -0.29 -8.55
CA TRP A 18 -7.92 -1.44 -7.75
C TRP A 18 -8.24 -0.98 -6.34
N ILE A 19 -9.36 -1.41 -5.80
CA ILE A 19 -9.69 -1.19 -4.39
C ILE A 19 -9.12 -2.38 -3.61
N LEU A 20 -8.23 -2.09 -2.68
CA LEU A 20 -7.54 -3.14 -1.92
C LEU A 20 -8.28 -3.44 -0.62
N GLY A 21 -8.45 -4.71 -0.31
CA GLY A 21 -9.21 -5.15 0.85
C GLY A 21 -8.44 -5.08 2.17
N LEU A 22 -8.00 -3.88 2.53
CA LEU A 22 -7.23 -3.64 3.75
C LEU A 22 -8.01 -2.85 4.80
N ARG A 23 -9.22 -2.42 4.47
CA ARG A 23 -10.05 -1.62 5.37
C ARG A 23 -10.26 -2.34 6.69
N GLY A 24 -10.10 -1.61 7.78
CA GLY A 24 -10.30 -2.13 9.12
C GLY A 24 -9.06 -2.72 9.78
N LEU A 25 -7.96 -2.86 9.03
CA LEU A 25 -6.72 -3.36 9.61
C LEU A 25 -5.95 -2.22 10.28
N ASP A 26 -5.37 -2.51 11.44
CA ASP A 26 -4.58 -1.53 12.20
C ASP A 26 -3.10 -1.63 11.81
N VAL A 27 -2.39 -0.51 11.84
CA VAL A 27 -0.93 -0.53 11.72
C VAL A 27 -0.37 -1.04 13.04
N THR A 28 0.18 -2.24 13.02
CA THR A 28 0.65 -2.93 14.23
C THR A 28 2.16 -2.93 14.38
N LYS A 29 2.88 -2.59 13.32
CA LYS A 29 4.34 -2.53 13.35
C LYS A 29 4.83 -1.59 12.26
N ILE A 30 5.86 -0.83 12.56
CA ILE A 30 6.57 0.00 11.58
C ILE A 30 8.03 -0.43 11.61
N SER A 31 8.58 -0.80 10.45
CA SER A 31 9.96 -1.21 10.32
C SER A 31 10.70 -0.27 9.39
N VAL A 32 11.89 0.13 9.77
CA VAL A 32 12.69 1.09 9.02
C VAL A 32 14.06 0.48 8.72
N ASP A 33 14.38 0.39 7.44
CA ASP A 33 15.73 0.14 6.97
C ASP A 33 15.92 1.05 5.74
N HIS A 34 16.27 0.54 4.57
CA HIS A 34 16.23 1.33 3.35
C HIS A 34 14.83 1.40 2.76
N GLN A 35 13.90 0.72 3.38
CA GLN A 35 12.48 0.73 3.06
C GLN A 35 11.71 1.08 4.32
N LEU A 36 10.52 1.61 4.14
CA LEU A 36 9.58 1.81 5.24
C LEU A 36 8.50 0.76 5.09
N SER A 37 8.34 -0.10 6.09
CA SER A 37 7.37 -1.20 6.05
C SER A 37 6.33 -1.03 7.15
N LEU A 38 5.06 -1.15 6.77
CA LEU A 38 3.94 -1.09 7.69
C LEU A 38 3.29 -2.47 7.72
N LEU A 39 3.22 -3.08 8.89
CA LEU A 39 2.45 -4.30 9.09
C LEU A 39 1.02 -3.90 9.44
N LEU A 40 0.07 -4.43 8.70
CA LEU A 40 -1.35 -4.21 8.93
C LEU A 40 -1.95 -5.49 9.48
N GLY A 41 -2.51 -5.41 10.69
CA GLY A 41 -2.98 -6.62 11.37
C GLY A 41 -1.81 -7.54 11.66
N SER A 42 -1.91 -8.81 11.25
CA SER A 42 -0.90 -9.82 11.54
C SER A 42 -0.11 -10.28 10.32
N ASP A 43 -0.61 -10.04 9.10
CA ASP A 43 -0.03 -10.67 7.92
C ASP A 43 -0.12 -9.86 6.63
N ALA A 44 -0.63 -8.64 6.67
CA ALA A 44 -0.63 -7.75 5.51
C ALA A 44 0.50 -6.73 5.65
N TRP A 45 1.19 -6.45 4.55
CA TRP A 45 2.32 -5.53 4.55
C TRP A 45 2.19 -4.47 3.47
N VAL A 46 2.57 -3.25 3.83
CA VAL A 46 2.80 -2.17 2.87
C VAL A 46 4.27 -1.80 2.97
N VAL A 47 4.99 -1.93 1.87
CA VAL A 47 6.43 -1.64 1.81
C VAL A 47 6.63 -0.46 0.87
N LEU A 48 7.25 0.60 1.38
CA LEU A 48 7.48 1.84 0.64
C LEU A 48 8.98 1.96 0.39
N GLU A 49 9.37 2.02 -0.88
CA GLU A 49 10.78 2.10 -1.26
C GLU A 49 11.14 3.48 -1.80
N GLY A 50 10.19 4.17 -2.42
CA GLY A 50 10.38 5.52 -2.93
C GLY A 50 9.78 6.58 -2.02
N PRO A 51 10.04 7.85 -2.34
CA PRO A 51 9.45 8.95 -1.58
C PRO A 51 7.93 8.91 -1.61
N CYS A 52 7.33 9.19 -0.46
CA CYS A 52 5.88 9.18 -0.30
C CYS A 52 5.45 10.46 0.40
N ARG A 53 4.19 10.84 0.19
CA ARG A 53 3.61 12.02 0.82
C ARG A 53 2.66 11.57 1.92
N LEU A 54 2.79 12.19 3.08
CA LEU A 54 1.88 12.02 4.20
C LEU A 54 1.23 13.36 4.49
N SER A 55 -0.09 13.43 4.46
CA SER A 55 -0.80 14.69 4.65
C SER A 55 -1.96 14.52 5.61
N GLN A 56 -2.31 15.61 6.31
CA GLN A 56 -3.50 15.67 7.12
C GLN A 56 -4.64 16.07 6.18
N GLY A 57 -5.51 15.13 5.85
CA GLY A 57 -6.54 15.32 4.85
C GLY A 57 -6.02 15.12 3.43
N PRO A 58 -6.87 15.36 2.42
CA PRO A 58 -6.51 15.15 1.03
C PRO A 58 -5.27 15.94 0.60
N ALA A 59 -4.43 15.34 -0.24
CA ALA A 59 -3.17 15.94 -0.68
C ALA A 59 -3.35 17.24 -1.47
N VAL A 60 -4.55 17.47 -2.02
CA VAL A 60 -4.84 18.69 -2.78
C VAL A 60 -5.30 19.85 -1.89
N GLY A 61 -5.45 19.62 -0.59
CA GLY A 61 -5.85 20.65 0.35
C GLY A 61 -4.67 21.48 0.84
N ASP A 62 -4.96 22.46 1.69
CA ASP A 62 -3.95 23.33 2.29
C ASP A 62 -3.40 22.76 3.61
N GLY A 63 -3.76 21.53 3.94
CA GLY A 63 -3.32 20.89 5.17
C GLY A 63 -1.83 20.61 5.19
N PRO A 64 -1.27 20.36 6.37
CA PRO A 64 0.16 20.02 6.49
C PRO A 64 0.52 18.77 5.68
N GLN A 65 1.68 18.83 5.04
CA GLN A 65 2.21 17.71 4.27
C GLN A 65 3.63 17.44 4.67
N GLU A 66 3.98 16.16 4.74
CA GLU A 66 5.34 15.71 5.01
C GLU A 66 5.77 14.76 3.91
N MET A 67 7.01 14.88 3.46
CA MET A 67 7.57 13.91 2.54
C MET A 67 8.33 12.86 3.34
N LEU A 68 8.02 11.61 3.10
CA LEU A 68 8.74 10.48 3.65
C LEU A 68 9.77 10.05 2.62
N ASP A 69 11.02 9.90 3.04
CA ASP A 69 12.08 9.44 2.15
C ASP A 69 12.75 8.20 2.75
N PRO A 70 12.24 7.00 2.41
CA PRO A 70 12.78 5.77 2.98
C PRO A 70 14.26 5.55 2.68
N GLY A 71 14.71 5.91 1.49
CA GLY A 71 16.10 5.73 1.10
C GLY A 71 17.08 6.51 1.96
N GLN A 72 16.63 7.63 2.55
CA GLN A 72 17.44 8.46 3.46
C GLN A 72 17.03 8.24 4.92
N GLN A 73 16.11 7.31 5.18
CA GLN A 73 15.54 7.05 6.50
C GLN A 73 14.89 8.29 7.14
N ASP A 74 14.43 9.20 6.31
CA ASP A 74 13.72 10.39 6.76
C ASP A 74 12.22 10.06 6.79
N VAL A 75 11.81 9.31 7.80
CA VAL A 75 10.47 8.74 7.87
C VAL A 75 9.83 8.90 9.26
N ALA A 76 10.36 9.81 10.08
CA ALA A 76 9.87 9.98 11.45
C ALA A 76 8.37 10.32 11.50
N ALA A 77 7.87 11.06 10.52
CA ALA A 77 6.45 11.43 10.47
C ALA A 77 5.55 10.21 10.33
N ALA A 78 6.05 9.09 9.80
CA ALA A 78 5.28 7.87 9.65
C ALA A 78 4.90 7.23 10.98
N LEU A 79 5.58 7.58 12.08
CA LEU A 79 5.23 7.07 13.40
C LEU A 79 3.80 7.42 13.79
N ALA A 80 3.25 8.50 13.25
CA ALA A 80 1.86 8.88 13.50
C ALA A 80 0.86 7.86 12.92
N LEU A 81 1.30 6.95 12.05
CA LEU A 81 0.45 5.91 11.50
C LEU A 81 0.30 4.71 12.45
N PHE A 82 1.18 4.58 13.45
CA PHE A 82 1.13 3.42 14.34
C PHE A 82 -0.20 3.41 15.10
N GLY A 83 -0.87 2.28 15.05
CA GLY A 83 -2.16 2.11 15.72
C GLY A 83 -3.35 2.66 14.92
N ALA A 84 -3.12 3.37 13.83
CA ALA A 84 -4.20 3.88 13.00
C ALA A 84 -4.82 2.75 12.19
N LYS A 85 -6.12 2.87 11.91
CA LYS A 85 -6.88 1.88 11.16
C LYS A 85 -7.04 2.33 9.72
N VAL A 86 -6.85 1.42 8.78
CA VAL A 86 -7.06 1.73 7.36
C VAL A 86 -8.54 1.97 7.10
N VAL A 87 -8.86 3.09 6.48
CA VAL A 87 -10.19 3.43 6.01
C VAL A 87 -10.33 3.07 4.54
N SER A 88 -9.29 3.31 3.74
CA SER A 88 -9.31 3.02 2.32
C SER A 88 -7.91 2.78 1.81
N ALA A 89 -7.76 1.88 0.83
CA ALA A 89 -6.51 1.60 0.18
C ALA A 89 -6.78 1.38 -1.30
N VAL A 90 -6.12 2.16 -2.16
CA VAL A 90 -6.37 2.16 -3.60
C VAL A 90 -5.04 2.12 -4.34
N ALA A 91 -4.92 1.18 -5.28
CA ALA A 91 -3.80 1.13 -6.21
C ALA A 91 -4.30 1.60 -7.58
N PHE A 92 -3.80 2.73 -8.03
CA PHE A 92 -4.16 3.27 -9.33
C PHE A 92 -3.38 2.54 -10.44
N LYS A 93 -4.02 2.32 -11.57
CA LYS A 93 -3.37 1.61 -12.68
C LYS A 93 -2.21 2.41 -13.31
N THR A 94 -2.08 3.68 -12.94
CA THR A 94 -0.91 4.50 -13.28
C THR A 94 0.31 4.19 -12.40
N GLY A 95 0.17 3.34 -11.39
CA GLY A 95 1.26 2.94 -10.52
C GLY A 95 1.30 3.63 -9.16
N SER A 96 0.34 4.49 -8.85
CA SER A 96 0.29 5.19 -7.58
C SER A 96 -0.51 4.42 -6.53
N LEU A 97 -0.15 4.62 -5.26
CA LEU A 97 -0.88 4.08 -4.11
C LEU A 97 -1.44 5.23 -3.30
N ARG A 98 -2.67 5.08 -2.82
CA ARG A 98 -3.26 6.02 -1.87
C ARG A 98 -3.92 5.27 -0.74
N MET A 99 -3.59 5.64 0.48
CA MET A 99 -4.22 5.07 1.67
C MET A 99 -4.74 6.18 2.56
N VAL A 100 -5.88 5.94 3.17
CA VAL A 100 -6.52 6.87 4.12
C VAL A 100 -6.67 6.12 5.44
N PHE A 101 -6.33 6.79 6.53
CA PHE A 101 -6.39 6.22 7.87
C PHE A 101 -7.41 6.97 8.74
N ASP A 102 -7.89 6.30 9.78
CA ASP A 102 -8.96 6.85 10.63
C ASP A 102 -8.53 8.03 11.50
N ASN A 103 -7.23 8.31 11.59
CA ASN A 103 -6.73 9.51 12.25
C ASN A 103 -6.64 10.72 11.32
N GLY A 104 -7.17 10.59 10.10
CA GLY A 104 -7.19 11.68 9.12
C GLY A 104 -5.97 11.76 8.22
N LEU A 105 -4.97 10.91 8.43
CA LEU A 105 -3.77 10.93 7.59
C LEU A 105 -4.03 10.26 6.25
N HIS A 106 -3.50 10.85 5.19
CA HIS A 106 -3.52 10.33 3.83
C HIS A 106 -2.08 10.06 3.41
N LEU A 107 -1.84 8.84 2.91
CA LEU A 107 -0.54 8.43 2.39
C LEU A 107 -0.65 8.29 0.89
N GLY A 108 0.25 8.94 0.16
CA GLY A 108 0.29 8.87 -1.30
C GLY A 108 1.68 8.53 -1.79
N CYS A 109 1.80 7.51 -2.65
CA CYS A 109 3.06 7.06 -3.20
C CYS A 109 2.95 7.02 -4.72
N ARG A 110 3.90 7.63 -5.41
CA ARG A 110 3.93 7.64 -6.87
C ARG A 110 4.83 6.52 -7.38
N PRO A 111 4.67 6.10 -8.65
CA PRO A 111 5.63 5.19 -9.25
C PRO A 111 6.97 5.89 -9.43
N ASP A 112 8.04 5.11 -9.51
CA ASP A 112 9.37 5.61 -9.79
C ASP A 112 9.84 5.05 -11.14
N PRO A 113 10.51 5.84 -11.99
CA PRO A 113 10.94 5.35 -13.30
C PRO A 113 12.12 4.37 -13.24
N SER A 114 12.79 4.28 -12.10
CA SER A 114 14.04 3.52 -11.99
C SER A 114 13.92 2.25 -11.17
N PHE A 115 12.92 2.16 -10.27
CA PHE A 115 12.77 0.99 -9.41
C PHE A 115 11.32 0.81 -8.98
N GLU A 116 11.04 -0.29 -8.29
CA GLU A 116 9.72 -0.53 -7.71
C GLU A 116 9.51 0.46 -6.57
N ALA A 117 8.44 1.25 -6.64
CA ALA A 117 8.23 2.33 -5.67
C ALA A 117 7.57 1.85 -4.40
N TRP A 118 6.68 0.86 -4.51
CA TRP A 118 5.97 0.32 -3.36
C TRP A 118 5.42 -1.06 -3.69
N GLN A 119 5.11 -1.82 -2.63
CA GLN A 119 4.40 -3.08 -2.79
C GLN A 119 3.45 -3.28 -1.61
N VAL A 120 2.34 -3.96 -1.87
CA VAL A 120 1.32 -4.30 -0.88
C VAL A 120 1.04 -5.78 -0.96
N THR A 121 1.09 -6.46 0.18
CA THR A 121 0.73 -7.88 0.28
C THR A 121 -0.46 -7.98 1.21
N GLY A 122 -1.53 -8.59 0.75
CA GLY A 122 -2.74 -8.75 1.54
C GLY A 122 -2.74 -10.00 2.41
N PRO A 123 -3.75 -10.12 3.29
CA PRO A 123 -3.80 -11.22 4.25
C PRO A 123 -3.82 -12.61 3.64
N ALA A 124 -4.36 -12.75 2.44
CA ALA A 124 -4.47 -14.04 1.76
C ALA A 124 -3.35 -14.26 0.73
N GLY A 125 -2.32 -13.44 0.77
CA GLY A 125 -1.18 -13.58 -0.12
C GLY A 125 -1.29 -12.89 -1.46
N TRP A 126 -2.37 -12.16 -1.73
CA TRP A 126 -2.41 -11.35 -2.94
C TRP A 126 -1.39 -10.22 -2.84
N ARG A 127 -0.92 -9.76 -3.98
CA ARG A 127 0.19 -8.80 -4.01
C ARG A 127 0.07 -7.84 -5.17
N PHE A 128 0.38 -6.58 -4.89
CA PHE A 128 0.46 -5.50 -5.88
C PHE A 128 1.83 -4.85 -5.78
N VAL A 129 2.47 -4.61 -6.92
CA VAL A 129 3.79 -3.97 -6.98
C VAL A 129 3.76 -2.87 -8.03
N SER A 130 4.24 -1.69 -7.66
CA SER A 130 4.40 -0.58 -8.58
C SER A 130 5.72 -0.75 -9.35
N LEU A 131 5.63 -0.98 -10.65
CA LEU A 131 6.79 -1.24 -11.50
C LEU A 131 7.42 0.07 -12.00
N PRO A 132 8.70 0.04 -12.40
CA PRO A 132 9.36 1.24 -12.92
C PRO A 132 8.67 1.90 -14.10
N SER A 133 7.93 1.12 -14.89
CA SER A 133 7.17 1.66 -16.03
C SER A 133 5.93 2.45 -15.60
N GLY A 134 5.53 2.36 -14.32
CA GLY A 134 4.26 2.88 -13.85
C GLY A 134 3.14 1.85 -13.88
N ASP A 135 3.36 0.70 -14.49
CA ASP A 135 2.39 -0.39 -14.48
C ASP A 135 2.37 -1.08 -13.13
N LEU A 136 1.30 -1.81 -12.88
CA LEU A 136 1.18 -2.64 -11.69
C LEU A 136 1.39 -4.10 -12.05
N ALA A 137 2.18 -4.80 -11.24
CA ALA A 137 2.19 -6.26 -11.26
C ALA A 137 1.22 -6.73 -10.17
N VAL A 138 0.33 -7.65 -10.54
CA VAL A 138 -0.75 -8.09 -9.65
C VAL A 138 -0.73 -9.61 -9.59
N TRP A 139 -0.70 -10.15 -8.38
CA TRP A 139 -0.86 -11.58 -8.13
C TRP A 139 -2.06 -11.78 -7.22
N SER A 140 -2.92 -12.74 -7.54
CA SER A 140 -3.96 -13.18 -6.62
C SER A 140 -3.37 -14.23 -5.69
N GLY A 141 -3.84 -14.27 -4.44
CA GLY A 141 -3.39 -15.29 -3.51
C GLY A 141 -3.69 -16.71 -4.00
N ALA A 142 -4.79 -16.89 -4.70
CA ALA A 142 -5.17 -18.17 -5.25
C ALA A 142 -4.18 -18.65 -6.33
N GLU A 143 -3.71 -17.73 -7.18
CA GLU A 143 -2.72 -18.06 -8.21
C GLU A 143 -1.39 -18.45 -7.58
N ALA A 144 -0.97 -17.69 -6.57
CA ALA A 144 0.28 -17.98 -5.88
C ALA A 144 0.21 -19.34 -5.17
N ALA A 145 -0.89 -19.64 -4.51
CA ALA A 145 -1.09 -20.91 -3.84
C ALA A 145 -1.11 -22.07 -4.84
N GLY A 146 -1.76 -21.89 -5.99
CA GLY A 146 -1.80 -22.91 -7.02
C GLY A 146 -0.43 -23.24 -7.57
N ARG A 147 0.40 -22.24 -7.77
CA ARG A 147 1.76 -22.44 -8.24
C ARG A 147 2.62 -23.18 -7.22
N ASP A 148 2.46 -22.86 -5.96
CA ASP A 148 3.20 -23.52 -4.90
C ASP A 148 2.83 -25.01 -4.82
N GLU A 149 1.58 -25.33 -5.00
CA GLU A 149 1.11 -26.71 -5.02
C GLU A 149 1.65 -27.48 -6.21
N ASP A 150 1.76 -26.83 -7.34
CA ASP A 150 2.25 -27.44 -8.57
C ASP A 150 3.76 -27.59 -8.58
N GLY A 151 4.40 -26.77 -7.80
CA GLY A 151 5.85 -26.83 -7.66
C GLY A 151 6.29 -27.89 -6.69
#